data_906fe58fdee96ee7dc1bbfa756399b6e
#
_entry.id   906fe58fdee96ee7dc1bbfa756399b6e
#
_cell.length_a   1.000
_cell.length_b   1.000
_cell.length_c   1.000
_cell.angle_alpha   90.00
_cell.angle_beta   90.00
_cell.angle_gamma   90.00
#
_symmetry.space_group_name_H-M   'P 1'
#
loop_
_entity.id
_entity.type
_entity.pdbx_description
1 polymer ?
#
loop_
_entity_poly.entity_id
_entity_poly.type
_entity_poly.pdbx_seq_one_letter_code
_entity_poly.pdbx_strand_id
1 'polypeptide(L)'
;LRIVRHIPQYFYPQRQTKVMNEGCATYVHYTIINRLFDQGKISEVNMLELLSSHSNVVFQPGFDDPRFSGINPYALGFAMMQDIERICTNPTDEDRNWFPSMAGNNDPMGTLRDAWANHRDESFILQYLSPAVIRKFRLFRLSDIAADKFCEVSSIHNERGYAEIRSALA
;
A
#
# COMPACT_ATOMS: atom_id res chain seq x y z
N LEU A 1 -20.98 20.24 -23.37
CA LEU A 1 -19.69 19.64 -23.80
C LEU A 1 -18.47 20.18 -23.02
N ARG A 2 -18.37 21.48 -22.66
CA ARG A 2 -17.26 22.03 -21.85
C ARG A 2 -17.20 21.41 -20.44
N ILE A 3 -18.32 21.30 -19.75
CA ILE A 3 -18.41 20.73 -18.38
C ILE A 3 -17.90 19.28 -18.37
N VAL A 4 -18.31 18.47 -19.36
CA VAL A 4 -17.91 17.06 -19.47
C VAL A 4 -16.38 16.89 -19.69
N ARG A 5 -15.71 17.88 -20.31
CA ARG A 5 -14.26 17.90 -20.47
C ARG A 5 -13.50 18.26 -19.18
N HIS A 6 -14.07 19.10 -18.31
CA HIS A 6 -13.41 19.54 -17.08
C HIS A 6 -13.52 18.52 -15.94
N ILE A 7 -14.55 17.66 -15.93
CA ILE A 7 -14.72 16.62 -14.93
C ILE A 7 -13.52 15.64 -14.88
N PRO A 8 -13.08 15.03 -16.01
CA PRO A 8 -11.91 14.19 -16.00
C PRO A 8 -10.62 14.89 -15.57
N GLN A 9 -10.45 16.17 -15.96
CA GLN A 9 -9.29 16.97 -15.57
C GLN A 9 -9.23 17.24 -14.06
N TYR A 10 -10.40 17.43 -13.42
CA TYR A 10 -10.51 17.61 -11.97
C TYR A 10 -10.15 16.32 -11.20
N PHE A 11 -10.62 15.16 -11.68
CA PHE A 11 -10.38 13.87 -11.02
C PHE A 11 -9.03 13.21 -11.37
N TYR A 12 -8.37 13.66 -12.43
CA TYR A 12 -7.12 13.06 -12.89
C TYR A 12 -6.01 13.06 -11.84
N PRO A 13 -5.72 14.15 -11.11
CA PRO A 13 -4.71 14.16 -10.05
C PRO A 13 -5.07 13.21 -8.89
N GLN A 14 -6.36 13.15 -8.52
CA GLN A 14 -6.84 12.26 -7.45
C GLN A 14 -6.67 10.78 -7.79
N ARG A 15 -6.84 10.44 -9.07
CA ARG A 15 -6.62 9.07 -9.56
C ARG A 15 -5.15 8.65 -9.46
N GLN A 16 -4.22 9.59 -9.58
CA GLN A 16 -2.78 9.33 -9.52
C GLN A 16 -2.22 9.24 -8.09
N THR A 17 -3.02 9.52 -7.08
CA THR A 17 -2.63 9.54 -5.67
C THR A 17 -3.58 8.72 -4.80
N LYS A 18 -4.31 7.79 -5.37
CA LYS A 18 -5.36 7.05 -4.65
C LYS A 18 -4.77 6.14 -3.58
N VAL A 19 -3.73 5.37 -3.91
CA VAL A 19 -3.05 4.48 -2.95
C VAL A 19 -2.42 5.29 -1.82
N MET A 20 -1.78 6.41 -2.14
CA MET A 20 -1.17 7.28 -1.14
C MET A 20 -2.21 7.96 -0.24
N ASN A 21 -3.26 8.56 -0.82
CA ASN A 21 -4.28 9.27 -0.05
C ASN A 21 -5.06 8.34 0.86
N GLU A 22 -5.53 7.22 0.34
CA GLU A 22 -6.30 6.24 1.11
C GLU A 22 -5.43 5.52 2.13
N GLY A 23 -4.18 5.21 1.77
CA GLY A 23 -3.19 4.66 2.68
C GLY A 23 -2.85 5.63 3.82
N CYS A 24 -2.62 6.92 3.51
CA CYS A 24 -2.38 7.96 4.51
C CYS A 24 -3.56 8.11 5.46
N ALA A 25 -4.78 8.20 4.93
CA ALA A 25 -5.99 8.33 5.74
C ALA A 25 -6.16 7.14 6.71
N THR A 26 -6.02 5.92 6.21
CA THR A 26 -6.15 4.70 7.03
C THR A 26 -5.02 4.55 8.05
N TYR A 27 -3.77 4.86 7.67
CA TYR A 27 -2.62 4.80 8.56
C TYR A 27 -2.72 5.83 9.69
N VAL A 28 -3.06 7.09 9.36
CA VAL A 28 -3.23 8.16 10.36
C VAL A 28 -4.41 7.85 11.28
N HIS A 29 -5.55 7.41 10.73
CA HIS A 29 -6.69 6.98 11.53
C HIS A 29 -6.31 5.87 12.52
N TYR A 30 -5.67 4.81 12.04
CA TYR A 30 -5.19 3.70 12.88
C TYR A 30 -4.24 4.19 13.98
N THR A 31 -3.29 5.04 13.64
CA THR A 31 -2.33 5.60 14.61
C THR A 31 -3.01 6.45 15.68
N ILE A 32 -3.99 7.28 15.27
CA ILE A 32 -4.74 8.13 16.22
C ILE A 32 -5.56 7.28 17.20
N ILE A 33 -6.32 6.30 16.70
CA ILE A 33 -7.18 5.49 17.59
C ILE A 33 -6.36 4.68 18.58
N ASN A 34 -5.23 4.10 18.17
CA ASN A 34 -4.33 3.38 19.08
C ASN A 34 -3.78 4.33 20.16
N ARG A 35 -3.28 5.51 19.80
CA ARG A 35 -2.77 6.49 20.76
C ARG A 35 -3.84 6.97 21.75
N LEU A 36 -5.07 7.16 21.31
CA LEU A 36 -6.18 7.55 22.18
C LEU A 36 -6.56 6.41 23.13
N PHE A 37 -6.49 5.17 22.68
CA PHE A 37 -6.70 4.00 23.51
C PHE A 37 -5.61 3.87 24.57
N ASP A 38 -4.34 3.96 24.21
CA ASP A 38 -3.18 3.94 25.12
C ASP A 38 -3.25 5.02 26.19
N GLN A 39 -3.85 6.17 25.84
CA GLN A 39 -4.10 7.29 26.79
C GLN A 39 -5.36 7.11 27.64
N GLY A 40 -6.07 5.98 27.52
CA GLY A 40 -7.32 5.72 28.23
C GLY A 40 -8.50 6.61 27.81
N LYS A 41 -8.43 7.26 26.65
CA LYS A 41 -9.49 8.15 26.13
C LYS A 41 -10.58 7.42 25.33
N ILE A 42 -10.34 6.18 24.98
CA ILE A 42 -11.28 5.31 24.27
C ILE A 42 -11.44 4.05 25.11
N SER A 43 -12.68 3.60 25.31
CA SER A 43 -12.99 2.35 26.00
C SER A 43 -12.63 1.13 25.12
N GLU A 44 -12.43 -0.04 25.74
CA GLU A 44 -12.17 -1.29 25.05
C GLU A 44 -13.25 -1.64 24.02
N VAL A 45 -14.52 -1.40 24.37
CA VAL A 45 -15.67 -1.67 23.49
C VAL A 45 -15.59 -0.77 22.25
N ASN A 46 -15.37 0.53 22.43
CA ASN A 46 -15.25 1.46 21.30
C ASN A 46 -14.01 1.15 20.47
N MET A 47 -12.91 0.71 21.09
CA MET A 47 -11.71 0.29 20.37
C MET A 47 -11.98 -0.92 19.48
N LEU A 48 -12.71 -1.93 19.95
CA LEU A 48 -13.10 -3.10 19.16
C LEU A 48 -13.98 -2.72 17.96
N GLU A 49 -14.93 -1.80 18.14
CA GLU A 49 -15.77 -1.31 17.05
C GLU A 49 -14.94 -0.56 15.99
N LEU A 50 -14.03 0.32 16.42
CA LEU A 50 -13.14 1.06 15.53
C LEU A 50 -12.20 0.14 14.76
N LEU A 51 -11.62 -0.86 15.43
CA LEU A 51 -10.74 -1.86 14.77
C LEU A 51 -11.52 -2.74 13.80
N SER A 52 -12.75 -3.14 14.14
CA SER A 52 -13.62 -3.90 13.24
C SER A 52 -13.94 -3.08 11.98
N SER A 53 -14.32 -1.81 12.14
CA SER A 53 -14.56 -0.91 11.01
C SER A 53 -13.30 -0.72 10.15
N HIS A 54 -12.15 -0.47 10.79
CA HIS A 54 -10.87 -0.33 10.09
C HIS A 54 -10.50 -1.59 9.30
N SER A 55 -10.66 -2.77 9.92
CA SER A 55 -10.38 -4.06 9.28
C SER A 55 -11.22 -4.29 8.02
N ASN A 56 -12.49 -3.85 8.03
CA ASN A 56 -13.36 -3.92 6.86
C ASN A 56 -12.87 -3.01 5.73
N VAL A 57 -12.37 -1.82 6.04
CA VAL A 57 -11.83 -0.87 5.04
C VAL A 57 -10.58 -1.42 4.38
N VAL A 58 -9.66 -2.00 5.17
CA VAL A 58 -8.37 -2.53 4.66
C VAL A 58 -8.45 -4.02 4.29
N PHE A 59 -9.64 -4.58 4.18
CA PHE A 59 -9.81 -5.98 3.79
C PHE A 59 -9.40 -6.19 2.33
N GLN A 60 -8.48 -7.12 2.08
CA GLN A 60 -8.08 -7.54 0.75
C GLN A 60 -8.42 -9.02 0.57
N PRO A 61 -9.43 -9.37 -0.24
CA PRO A 61 -9.68 -10.76 -0.60
C PRO A 61 -8.53 -11.36 -1.41
N GLY A 62 -8.30 -12.65 -1.26
CA GLY A 62 -7.35 -13.39 -2.10
C GLY A 62 -7.81 -13.40 -3.57
N PHE A 63 -6.89 -13.63 -4.48
CA PHE A 63 -7.18 -13.67 -5.92
C PHE A 63 -8.23 -14.74 -6.30
N ASP A 64 -8.29 -15.82 -5.56
CA ASP A 64 -9.23 -16.94 -5.71
C ASP A 64 -10.58 -16.71 -4.99
N ASP A 65 -10.72 -15.62 -4.23
CA ASP A 65 -11.98 -15.27 -3.54
C ASP A 65 -12.97 -14.66 -4.56
N PRO A 66 -14.24 -15.10 -4.59
CA PRO A 66 -15.27 -14.51 -5.46
C PRO A 66 -15.49 -13.00 -5.28
N ARG A 67 -15.07 -12.45 -4.15
CA ARG A 67 -15.16 -11.01 -3.84
C ARG A 67 -13.97 -10.21 -4.39
N PHE A 68 -12.97 -10.87 -5.00
CA PHE A 68 -11.82 -10.18 -5.56
C PHE A 68 -12.23 -9.29 -6.73
N SER A 69 -11.98 -8.00 -6.60
CA SER A 69 -12.26 -6.98 -7.62
C SER A 69 -11.02 -6.14 -7.98
N GLY A 70 -9.85 -6.68 -7.70
CA GLY A 70 -8.57 -5.99 -7.83
C GLY A 70 -7.92 -5.71 -6.47
N ILE A 71 -6.81 -5.00 -6.50
CA ILE A 71 -6.08 -4.64 -5.29
C ILE A 71 -6.79 -3.44 -4.63
N ASN A 72 -7.13 -3.60 -3.35
CA ASN A 72 -7.72 -2.54 -2.55
C ASN A 72 -6.67 -1.47 -2.23
N PRO A 73 -6.82 -0.22 -2.73
CA PRO A 73 -5.83 0.84 -2.51
C PRO A 73 -5.68 1.23 -1.03
N TYR A 74 -6.74 1.12 -0.23
CA TYR A 74 -6.69 1.31 1.23
C TYR A 74 -5.79 0.28 1.89
N ALA A 75 -5.98 -1.00 1.54
CA ALA A 75 -5.21 -2.10 2.08
C ALA A 75 -3.72 -2.00 1.69
N LEU A 76 -3.45 -1.75 0.40
CA LEU A 76 -2.08 -1.65 -0.10
C LEU A 76 -1.36 -0.44 0.50
N GLY A 77 -1.97 0.74 0.43
CA GLY A 77 -1.37 1.97 0.96
C GLY A 77 -1.11 1.89 2.46
N PHE A 78 -2.07 1.38 3.24
CA PHE A 78 -1.91 1.13 4.67
C PHE A 78 -0.75 0.18 4.98
N ALA A 79 -0.70 -0.97 4.27
CA ALA A 79 0.35 -1.95 4.47
C ALA A 79 1.75 -1.39 4.13
N MET A 80 1.86 -0.62 3.06
CA MET A 80 3.11 0.04 2.68
C MET A 80 3.56 1.05 3.73
N MET A 81 2.66 1.85 4.30
CA MET A 81 3.00 2.84 5.33
C MET A 81 3.41 2.19 6.66
N GLN A 82 2.72 1.12 7.08
CA GLN A 82 3.15 0.31 8.22
C GLN A 82 4.53 -0.33 7.99
N ASP A 83 4.78 -0.77 6.77
CA ASP A 83 6.05 -1.39 6.44
C ASP A 83 7.20 -0.38 6.38
N ILE A 84 6.96 0.85 5.90
CA ILE A 84 7.92 1.96 6.02
C ILE A 84 8.27 2.21 7.48
N GLU A 85 7.28 2.28 8.39
CA GLU A 85 7.51 2.44 9.82
C GLU A 85 8.38 1.31 10.37
N ARG A 86 8.07 0.06 10.04
CA ARG A 86 8.85 -1.12 10.43
C ARG A 86 10.28 -1.06 9.90
N ILE A 87 10.47 -0.77 8.62
CA ILE A 87 11.80 -0.69 7.99
C ILE A 87 12.65 0.41 8.63
N CYS A 88 12.06 1.55 8.94
CA CYS A 88 12.76 2.64 9.62
C CYS A 88 13.21 2.28 11.04
N THR A 89 12.41 1.46 11.76
CA THR A 89 12.63 1.19 13.19
C THR A 89 13.25 -0.19 13.47
N ASN A 90 12.84 -1.21 12.72
CA ASN A 90 13.27 -2.59 12.93
C ASN A 90 13.48 -3.33 11.59
N PRO A 91 14.48 -2.93 10.79
CA PRO A 91 14.74 -3.51 9.48
C PRO A 91 15.36 -4.91 9.57
N THR A 92 14.99 -5.77 8.62
CA THR A 92 15.68 -7.04 8.33
C THR A 92 16.89 -6.80 7.41
N ASP A 93 17.70 -7.83 7.19
CA ASP A 93 18.81 -7.75 6.22
C ASP A 93 18.30 -7.58 4.78
N GLU A 94 17.15 -8.18 4.44
CA GLU A 94 16.48 -7.96 3.17
C GLU A 94 16.09 -6.48 2.99
N ASP A 95 15.53 -5.85 4.03
CA ASP A 95 15.17 -4.44 4.00
C ASP A 95 16.40 -3.53 3.83
N ARG A 96 17.53 -3.85 4.46
CA ARG A 96 18.79 -3.10 4.31
C ARG A 96 19.32 -3.16 2.88
N ASN A 97 19.15 -4.31 2.22
CA ASN A 97 19.54 -4.48 0.83
C ASN A 97 18.61 -3.70 -0.14
N TRP A 98 17.29 -3.69 0.14
CA TRP A 98 16.30 -3.04 -0.71
C TRP A 98 16.19 -1.54 -0.47
N PHE A 99 16.40 -1.08 0.76
CA PHE A 99 16.19 0.30 1.21
C PHE A 99 17.35 0.80 2.07
N PRO A 100 18.59 0.83 1.54
CA PRO A 100 19.77 1.15 2.34
C PRO A 100 19.75 2.53 2.99
N SER A 101 19.05 3.50 2.40
CA SER A 101 18.93 4.87 2.93
C SER A 101 17.85 5.01 4.00
N MET A 102 16.86 4.13 4.01
CA MET A 102 15.70 4.21 4.92
C MET A 102 15.81 3.23 6.09
N ALA A 103 16.39 2.06 5.86
CA ALA A 103 16.43 0.98 6.83
C ALA A 103 17.21 1.37 8.10
N GLY A 104 16.49 1.44 9.23
CA GLY A 104 17.07 1.78 10.54
C GLY A 104 17.38 3.25 10.75
N ASN A 105 16.81 4.17 9.98
CA ASN A 105 17.00 5.61 10.15
C ASN A 105 16.30 6.18 11.41
N ASN A 106 15.43 5.41 12.05
CA ASN A 106 14.65 5.76 13.23
C ASN A 106 13.77 7.03 13.08
N ASP A 107 13.47 7.42 11.84
CA ASP A 107 12.57 8.54 11.54
C ASP A 107 11.46 8.13 10.54
N PRO A 108 10.52 7.27 10.96
CA PRO A 108 9.42 6.84 10.10
C PRO A 108 8.52 8.00 9.67
N MET A 109 8.26 8.97 10.57
CA MET A 109 7.39 10.10 10.24
C MET A 109 8.03 11.08 9.26
N GLY A 110 9.34 11.30 9.35
CA GLY A 110 10.08 12.07 8.35
C GLY A 110 10.03 11.40 6.97
N THR A 111 10.28 10.09 6.93
CA THR A 111 10.20 9.29 5.70
C THR A 111 8.79 9.31 5.09
N LEU A 112 7.73 9.14 5.90
CA LEU A 112 6.35 9.19 5.41
C LEU A 112 5.97 10.59 4.90
N ARG A 113 6.36 11.66 5.59
CA ARG A 113 6.12 13.04 5.15
C ARG A 113 6.80 13.34 3.82
N ASP A 114 8.05 12.88 3.66
CA ASP A 114 8.78 13.02 2.40
C ASP A 114 8.07 12.26 1.27
N ALA A 115 7.63 11.04 1.53
CA ALA A 115 6.85 10.26 0.58
C ALA A 115 5.56 10.99 0.16
N TRP A 116 4.78 11.49 1.12
CA TRP A 116 3.52 12.20 0.83
C TRP A 116 3.73 13.53 0.09
N ALA A 117 4.84 14.21 0.32
CA ALA A 117 5.13 15.49 -0.32
C ALA A 117 5.66 15.34 -1.76
N ASN A 118 6.38 14.27 -2.06
CA ASN A 118 7.22 14.19 -3.26
C ASN A 118 6.81 13.08 -4.24
N HIS A 119 5.89 12.17 -3.86
CA HIS A 119 5.53 11.02 -4.69
C HIS A 119 4.06 11.03 -5.13
N ARG A 120 3.79 10.33 -6.22
CA ARG A 120 2.48 9.86 -6.67
C ARG A 120 2.43 8.35 -6.53
N ASP A 121 1.27 7.72 -6.75
CA ASP A 121 1.11 6.27 -6.59
C ASP A 121 2.18 5.47 -7.32
N GLU A 122 2.44 5.78 -8.61
CA GLU A 122 3.48 5.13 -9.41
C GLU A 122 4.86 5.22 -8.74
N SER A 123 5.34 6.43 -8.47
CA SER A 123 6.66 6.64 -7.87
C SER A 123 6.73 6.16 -6.41
N PHE A 124 5.63 6.22 -5.68
CA PHE A 124 5.52 5.68 -4.32
C PHE A 124 5.66 4.16 -4.31
N ILE A 125 4.95 3.47 -5.20
CA ILE A 125 5.04 2.03 -5.36
C ILE A 125 6.47 1.62 -5.77
N LEU A 126 7.04 2.29 -6.78
CA LEU A 126 8.40 2.01 -7.24
C LEU A 126 9.44 2.23 -6.15
N GLN A 127 9.26 3.23 -5.29
CA GLN A 127 10.23 3.55 -4.25
C GLN A 127 10.07 2.73 -2.98
N TYR A 128 8.82 2.44 -2.55
CA TYR A 128 8.54 1.95 -1.20
C TYR A 128 7.86 0.57 -1.13
N LEU A 129 7.41 -0.02 -2.23
CA LEU A 129 6.81 -1.36 -2.19
C LEU A 129 7.90 -2.40 -1.90
N SER A 130 7.85 -2.98 -0.71
CA SER A 130 8.84 -3.95 -0.24
C SER A 130 8.51 -5.40 -0.65
N PRO A 131 9.52 -6.29 -0.63
CA PRO A 131 9.30 -7.72 -0.73
C PRO A 131 8.31 -8.27 0.31
N ALA A 132 8.33 -7.73 1.54
CA ALA A 132 7.42 -8.14 2.60
C ALA A 132 5.95 -7.86 2.25
N VAL A 133 5.65 -6.68 1.71
CA VAL A 133 4.29 -6.32 1.26
C VAL A 133 3.90 -7.16 0.04
N ILE A 134 4.81 -7.36 -0.93
CA ILE A 134 4.55 -8.21 -2.10
C ILE A 134 4.17 -9.63 -1.66
N ARG A 135 4.89 -10.23 -0.70
CA ARG A 135 4.56 -11.54 -0.12
C ARG A 135 3.24 -11.54 0.63
N LYS A 136 3.00 -10.52 1.47
CA LYS A 136 1.76 -10.38 2.25
C LYS A 136 0.53 -10.40 1.35
N PHE A 137 0.58 -9.71 0.21
CA PHE A 137 -0.51 -9.63 -0.76
C PHE A 137 -0.49 -10.76 -1.80
N ARG A 138 0.52 -11.65 -1.75
CA ARG A 138 0.73 -12.72 -2.75
C ARG A 138 0.68 -12.18 -4.18
N LEU A 139 1.30 -11.02 -4.40
CA LEU A 139 1.27 -10.36 -5.70
C LEU A 139 1.99 -11.21 -6.76
N PHE A 140 1.50 -11.15 -7.97
CA PHE A 140 2.09 -11.79 -9.14
C PHE A 140 1.86 -10.93 -10.38
N ARG A 141 2.67 -11.15 -11.40
CA ARG A 141 2.53 -10.49 -12.69
C ARG A 141 1.94 -11.45 -13.72
N LEU A 142 0.93 -10.96 -14.44
CA LEU A 142 0.39 -11.64 -15.63
C LEU A 142 1.07 -11.10 -16.88
N SER A 143 1.38 -12.00 -17.81
CA SER A 143 1.76 -11.68 -19.17
C SER A 143 0.63 -12.06 -20.12
N ASP A 144 0.13 -11.09 -20.86
CA ASP A 144 -0.86 -11.30 -21.92
C ASP A 144 -0.09 -11.43 -23.25
N ILE A 145 -0.08 -12.64 -23.80
CA ILE A 145 0.51 -12.91 -25.11
C ILE A 145 -0.64 -12.83 -26.11
N ALA A 146 -0.66 -11.80 -26.93
CA ALA A 146 -1.74 -11.48 -27.88
C ALA A 146 -2.13 -12.63 -28.84
N ALA A 147 -1.31 -13.67 -28.95
CA ALA A 147 -1.58 -14.87 -29.76
C ALA A 147 -2.23 -16.01 -28.95
N ASP A 148 -2.27 -15.93 -27.64
CA ASP A 148 -2.79 -16.97 -26.75
C ASP A 148 -4.14 -16.59 -26.16
N LYS A 149 -4.98 -17.62 -25.93
CA LYS A 149 -6.29 -17.46 -25.27
C LYS A 149 -6.17 -17.34 -23.75
N PHE A 150 -4.96 -17.48 -23.20
CA PHE A 150 -4.72 -17.55 -21.76
C PHE A 150 -3.59 -16.59 -21.37
N CYS A 151 -3.75 -15.92 -20.22
CA CYS A 151 -2.67 -15.18 -19.59
C CYS A 151 -1.74 -16.14 -18.85
N GLU A 152 -0.44 -15.90 -18.92
CA GLU A 152 0.56 -16.63 -18.13
C GLU A 152 0.99 -15.82 -16.91
N VAL A 153 1.25 -16.54 -15.80
CA VAL A 153 1.92 -15.92 -14.63
C VAL A 153 3.41 -15.83 -14.96
N SER A 154 3.89 -14.62 -15.24
CA SER A 154 5.29 -14.37 -15.61
C SER A 154 6.21 -14.17 -14.43
N SER A 155 5.68 -13.72 -13.28
CA SER A 155 6.47 -13.50 -12.06
C SER A 155 5.59 -13.71 -10.83
N ILE A 156 6.15 -14.36 -9.81
CA ILE A 156 5.52 -14.62 -8.51
C ILE A 156 6.27 -13.90 -7.38
N HIS A 157 5.67 -13.84 -6.19
CA HIS A 157 6.17 -13.17 -4.99
C HIS A 157 7.38 -13.87 -4.33
N ASN A 158 8.45 -14.03 -5.10
CA ASN A 158 9.75 -14.55 -4.68
C ASN A 158 10.89 -13.61 -5.10
N GLU A 159 12.13 -13.91 -4.69
CA GLU A 159 13.30 -13.08 -4.91
C GLU A 159 13.51 -12.66 -6.38
N ARG A 160 13.16 -13.52 -7.34
CA ARG A 160 13.31 -13.25 -8.77
C ARG A 160 12.20 -12.35 -9.31
N GLY A 161 11.02 -12.40 -8.68
CA GLY A 161 9.81 -11.69 -9.14
C GLY A 161 9.58 -10.32 -8.51
N TYR A 162 10.20 -9.99 -7.38
CA TYR A 162 9.89 -8.75 -6.65
C TYR A 162 10.05 -7.48 -7.48
N ALA A 163 11.16 -7.34 -8.19
CA ALA A 163 11.43 -6.16 -9.01
C ALA A 163 10.43 -6.02 -10.17
N GLU A 164 10.09 -7.13 -10.82
CA GLU A 164 9.15 -7.16 -11.94
C GLU A 164 7.71 -6.88 -11.49
N ILE A 165 7.30 -7.44 -10.34
CA ILE A 165 5.98 -7.18 -9.75
C ILE A 165 5.86 -5.72 -9.36
N ARG A 166 6.87 -5.14 -8.70
CA ARG A 166 6.91 -3.72 -8.34
C ARG A 166 6.74 -2.83 -9.56
N SER A 167 7.49 -3.12 -10.62
CA SER A 167 7.44 -2.36 -11.87
C SER A 167 6.10 -2.53 -12.63
N ALA A 168 5.45 -3.67 -12.49
CA ALA A 168 4.16 -3.92 -13.15
C ALA A 168 2.96 -3.31 -12.41
N LEU A 169 3.09 -3.10 -11.08
CA LEU A 169 2.05 -2.53 -10.24
C LEU A 169 2.06 -0.98 -10.28
N ALA A 170 3.23 -0.37 -10.52
CA ALA A 170 3.39 1.06 -10.67
C ALA A 170 2.80 1.57 -12.00
#